data_a3cf236c6b58e061e76eb7d6652205f1
#
_entry.id   a3cf236c6b58e061e76eb7d6652205f1
#
_cell.length_a   1.000
_cell.length_b   1.000
_cell.length_c   1.000
_cell.angle_alpha   90.00
_cell.angle_beta   90.00
_cell.angle_gamma   90.00
#
_symmetry.space_group_name_H-M   'P 1'
#
loop_
_entity.id
_entity.type
_entity.pdbx_description
1 polymer ?
#
loop_
_entity_poly.entity_id
_entity_poly.type
_entity_poly.pdbx_seq_one_letter_code
_entity_poly.pdbx_strand_id
1 'polypeptide(L)'
;GKEDVIVTIEPKILNIQGILHAKVADLPRVLLYNTANAPHQGELTPYDFRGEEFLTVAGEDNDYVTDLIRSVCKPYGFTPKIQPVHSTDAMIMGVQCGLGVAVTDSWSRALDTPGFAYLPLESTHPLSLVWRNEHRDPAIRRFVTILKKTIHNA
;
A
#
# COMPACT_ATOMS: atom_id res chain seq x y z
N GLY A 1 -3.98 7.12 -24.43
CA GLY A 1 -4.47 7.52 -23.17
C GLY A 1 -5.50 8.61 -23.29
N LYS A 2 -6.72 8.29 -23.02
CA LYS A 2 -7.87 9.21 -23.07
C LYS A 2 -8.53 9.34 -21.71
N GLU A 3 -7.81 9.00 -20.64
CA GLU A 3 -8.32 9.18 -19.29
C GLU A 3 -8.03 10.61 -18.85
N ASP A 4 -9.05 11.34 -18.47
CA ASP A 4 -8.95 12.73 -18.05
C ASP A 4 -8.45 12.87 -16.62
N VAL A 5 -8.70 11.85 -15.78
CA VAL A 5 -8.33 11.80 -14.36
C VAL A 5 -7.93 10.37 -13.97
N ILE A 6 -6.83 10.25 -13.24
CA ILE A 6 -6.32 8.95 -12.74
C ILE A 6 -6.16 9.04 -11.22
N VAL A 7 -6.52 7.97 -10.51
CA VAL A 7 -6.20 7.79 -9.09
C VAL A 7 -4.91 6.99 -8.98
N THR A 8 -3.90 7.53 -8.31
CA THR A 8 -2.59 6.89 -8.19
C THR A 8 -1.86 7.28 -6.90
N ILE A 9 -0.73 6.66 -6.69
CA ILE A 9 0.18 6.90 -5.58
C ILE A 9 1.09 8.08 -5.89
N GLU A 10 1.20 9.03 -4.97
CA GLU A 10 1.90 10.29 -5.14
C GLU A 10 3.37 10.17 -5.61
N PRO A 11 4.22 9.25 -5.12
CA PRO A 11 5.62 9.17 -5.52
C PRO A 11 5.88 8.97 -7.01
N LYS A 12 4.91 8.43 -7.75
CA LYS A 12 5.04 8.16 -9.19
C LYS A 12 4.87 9.39 -10.08
N ILE A 13 4.38 10.50 -9.54
CA ILE A 13 3.90 11.65 -10.34
C ILE A 13 4.60 12.98 -10.05
N LEU A 14 5.41 13.05 -9.00
CA LEU A 14 5.98 14.32 -8.50
C LEU A 14 6.88 15.07 -9.52
N ASN A 15 7.34 14.41 -10.58
CA ASN A 15 8.31 14.98 -11.53
C ASN A 15 7.83 14.97 -12.99
N ILE A 16 6.54 14.75 -13.25
CA ILE A 16 6.02 14.72 -14.62
C ILE A 16 5.52 16.13 -15.00
N GLN A 17 6.17 16.75 -16.00
CA GLN A 17 5.73 18.06 -16.51
C GLN A 17 4.32 17.98 -17.15
N GLY A 18 3.52 19.01 -16.92
CA GLY A 18 2.19 19.13 -17.51
C GLY A 18 1.10 18.32 -16.78
N ILE A 19 1.41 17.76 -15.64
CA ILE A 19 0.46 17.04 -14.79
C ILE A 19 0.19 17.82 -13.50
N LEU A 20 -1.08 17.95 -13.16
CA LEU A 20 -1.54 18.43 -11.86
C LEU A 20 -2.00 17.27 -11.02
N HIS A 21 -1.84 17.39 -9.71
CA HIS A 21 -2.30 16.39 -8.75
C HIS A 21 -2.90 17.02 -7.50
N ALA A 22 -3.75 16.27 -6.82
CA ALA A 22 -4.28 16.63 -5.51
C ALA A 22 -4.38 15.39 -4.63
N LYS A 23 -3.77 15.45 -3.45
CA LYS A 23 -3.92 14.39 -2.45
C LYS A 23 -5.37 14.32 -1.98
N VAL A 24 -5.97 13.15 -2.04
CA VAL A 24 -7.36 12.91 -1.63
C VAL A 24 -7.49 12.16 -0.32
N ALA A 25 -6.52 11.32 0.02
CA ALA A 25 -6.50 10.57 1.27
C ALA A 25 -5.10 10.08 1.62
N ASP A 26 -4.91 9.73 2.89
CA ASP A 26 -3.81 8.90 3.37
C ASP A 26 -4.39 7.54 3.75
N LEU A 27 -4.04 6.49 3.02
CA LEU A 27 -4.49 5.13 3.31
C LEU A 27 -3.58 4.50 4.37
N PRO A 28 -4.13 4.01 5.49
CA PRO A 28 -3.33 3.26 6.44
C PRO A 28 -2.68 2.04 5.79
N ARG A 29 -1.42 1.80 6.10
CA ARG A 29 -0.73 0.57 5.72
C ARG A 29 -0.92 -0.50 6.78
N VAL A 30 -0.91 -1.74 6.31
CA VAL A 30 -1.07 -2.91 7.16
C VAL A 30 -0.06 -3.99 6.79
N LEU A 31 0.33 -4.79 7.77
CA LEU A 31 1.08 -6.02 7.56
C LEU A 31 0.06 -7.17 7.44
N LEU A 32 0.00 -7.78 6.27
CA LEU A 32 -0.86 -8.91 5.95
C LEU A 32 -0.16 -10.23 6.29
N TYR A 33 -0.82 -11.12 6.99
CA TYR A 33 -0.30 -12.44 7.33
C TYR A 33 -1.39 -13.52 7.33
N ASN A 34 -0.99 -14.77 7.26
CA ASN A 34 -1.90 -15.91 7.39
C ASN A 34 -2.17 -16.18 8.87
N THR A 35 -3.44 -16.29 9.24
CA THR A 35 -3.85 -16.56 10.63
C THR A 35 -3.27 -17.85 11.21
N ALA A 36 -3.08 -18.87 10.36
CA ALA A 36 -2.47 -20.15 10.77
C ALA A 36 -0.98 -20.00 11.15
N ASN A 37 -0.32 -18.94 10.66
CA ASN A 37 1.09 -18.67 10.92
C ASN A 37 1.28 -17.49 11.89
N ALA A 38 0.24 -17.09 12.61
CA ALA A 38 0.36 -16.04 13.63
C ALA A 38 1.41 -16.46 14.68
N PRO A 39 2.40 -15.60 14.99
CA PRO A 39 3.49 -15.95 15.90
C PRO A 39 3.02 -16.32 17.31
N HIS A 40 1.96 -15.67 17.77
CA HIS A 40 1.30 -15.96 19.05
C HIS A 40 -0.11 -15.35 19.09
N GLN A 41 -0.86 -15.66 20.13
CA GLN A 41 -2.15 -15.00 20.41
C GLN A 41 -1.90 -13.74 21.24
N GLY A 42 -2.67 -12.68 20.95
CA GLY A 42 -2.60 -11.40 21.62
C GLY A 42 -2.17 -10.27 20.71
N GLU A 43 -1.70 -9.19 21.28
CA GLU A 43 -1.26 -8.02 20.54
C GLU A 43 0.06 -8.30 19.81
N LEU A 44 0.03 -8.17 18.49
CA LEU A 44 1.19 -8.37 17.62
C LEU A 44 1.84 -7.05 17.25
N THR A 45 3.14 -7.10 17.01
CA THR A 45 3.96 -6.01 16.50
C THR A 45 4.74 -6.48 15.28
N PRO A 46 5.29 -5.59 14.46
CA PRO A 46 6.18 -5.99 13.36
C PRO A 46 7.37 -6.86 13.81
N TYR A 47 7.86 -6.70 15.03
CA TYR A 47 8.95 -7.49 15.56
C TYR A 47 8.63 -8.98 15.65
N ASP A 48 7.38 -9.35 15.87
CA ASP A 48 6.94 -10.74 15.96
C ASP A 48 7.14 -11.48 14.63
N PHE A 49 7.18 -10.74 13.50
CA PHE A 49 7.39 -11.25 12.15
C PHE A 49 8.84 -11.14 11.65
N ARG A 50 9.80 -10.87 12.53
CA ARG A 50 11.23 -10.67 12.14
C ARG A 50 11.89 -11.89 11.50
N GLY A 51 11.33 -13.09 11.73
CA GLY A 51 11.79 -14.34 11.13
C GLY A 51 11.17 -14.65 9.76
N GLU A 52 10.14 -13.92 9.37
CA GLU A 52 9.38 -14.16 8.15
C GLU A 52 10.01 -13.46 6.93
N GLU A 53 9.74 -14.01 5.75
CA GLU A 53 10.04 -13.33 4.48
C GLU A 53 9.00 -12.23 4.23
N PHE A 54 9.44 -11.03 3.90
CA PHE A 54 8.58 -9.93 3.49
C PHE A 54 8.46 -9.95 1.97
N LEU A 55 7.31 -10.41 1.47
CA LEU A 55 7.05 -10.55 0.05
C LEU A 55 6.77 -9.18 -0.58
N THR A 56 7.42 -8.89 -1.69
CA THR A 56 7.24 -7.66 -2.48
C THR A 56 7.05 -7.99 -3.94
N VAL A 57 6.35 -7.13 -4.68
CA VAL A 57 6.24 -7.29 -6.13
C VAL A 57 7.49 -6.71 -6.79
N ALA A 58 8.20 -7.53 -7.57
CA ALA A 58 9.34 -7.07 -8.34
C ALA A 58 8.90 -6.08 -9.43
N GLY A 59 9.68 -5.04 -9.68
CA GLY A 59 9.38 -4.03 -10.68
C GLY A 59 10.11 -2.70 -10.41
N GLU A 60 9.75 -1.67 -11.15
CA GLU A 60 10.38 -0.35 -11.07
C GLU A 60 10.22 0.32 -9.69
N ASP A 61 9.19 -0.03 -8.95
CA ASP A 61 8.92 0.51 -7.61
C ASP A 61 9.50 -0.37 -6.48
N ASN A 62 10.22 -1.42 -6.80
CA ASN A 62 10.71 -2.38 -5.79
C ASN A 62 11.61 -1.72 -4.73
N ASP A 63 12.46 -0.79 -5.13
CA ASP A 63 13.33 -0.07 -4.20
C ASP A 63 12.53 0.78 -3.21
N TYR A 64 11.49 1.48 -3.70
CA TYR A 64 10.60 2.26 -2.85
C TYR A 64 9.88 1.38 -1.81
N VAL A 65 9.30 0.27 -2.25
CA VAL A 65 8.58 -0.65 -1.36
C VAL A 65 9.53 -1.31 -0.36
N THR A 66 10.72 -1.69 -0.80
CA THR A 66 11.77 -2.26 0.05
C THR A 66 12.20 -1.27 1.13
N ASP A 67 12.46 -0.03 0.79
CA ASP A 67 12.82 1.02 1.74
C ASP A 67 11.69 1.34 2.71
N LEU A 68 10.46 1.31 2.23
CA LEU A 68 9.29 1.44 3.08
C LEU A 68 9.22 0.32 4.13
N ILE A 69 9.37 -0.94 3.73
CA ILE A 69 9.32 -2.08 4.64
C ILE A 69 10.45 -1.98 5.68
N ARG A 70 11.66 -1.60 5.26
CA ARG A 70 12.77 -1.34 6.16
C ARG A 70 12.46 -0.23 7.16
N SER A 71 11.84 0.86 6.70
CA SER A 71 11.46 1.99 7.56
C SER A 71 10.42 1.60 8.62
N VAL A 72 9.48 0.74 8.27
CA VAL A 72 8.46 0.21 9.19
C VAL A 72 9.09 -0.71 10.25
N CYS A 73 10.09 -1.50 9.88
CA CYS A 73 10.73 -2.45 10.78
C CYS A 73 11.82 -1.82 11.68
N LYS A 74 12.43 -0.73 11.23
CA LYS A 74 13.53 -0.06 11.92
C LYS A 74 13.22 0.34 13.38
N PRO A 75 12.06 0.93 13.71
CA PRO A 75 11.72 1.27 15.10
C PRO A 75 11.67 0.06 16.03
N TYR A 76 11.46 -1.13 15.49
CA TYR A 76 11.39 -2.40 16.21
C TYR A 76 12.75 -3.12 16.29
N GLY A 77 13.81 -2.52 15.76
CA GLY A 77 15.19 -2.98 15.93
C GLY A 77 15.59 -4.19 15.09
N PHE A 78 14.94 -4.44 13.95
CA PHE A 78 15.34 -5.52 13.05
C PHE A 78 15.35 -5.11 11.57
N THR A 79 16.10 -5.87 10.78
CA THR A 79 16.15 -5.73 9.31
C THR A 79 15.32 -6.84 8.69
N PRO A 80 14.26 -6.52 7.91
CA PRO A 80 13.41 -7.52 7.28
C PRO A 80 14.15 -8.26 6.16
N LYS A 81 13.82 -9.53 5.98
CA LYS A 81 14.23 -10.32 4.82
C LYS A 81 13.23 -10.04 3.69
N ILE A 82 13.68 -9.46 2.60
CA ILE A 82 12.84 -9.09 1.46
C ILE A 82 12.91 -10.17 0.39
N GLN A 83 11.75 -10.68 -0.01
CA GLN A 83 11.62 -11.67 -1.07
C GLN A 83 10.75 -11.11 -2.20
N PRO A 84 11.33 -10.71 -3.34
CA PRO A 84 10.55 -10.26 -4.50
C PRO A 84 9.84 -11.42 -5.19
N VAL A 85 8.60 -11.16 -5.58
CA VAL A 85 7.75 -12.05 -6.40
C VAL A 85 7.29 -11.30 -7.65
N HIS A 86 6.78 -12.00 -8.65
CA HIS A 86 6.51 -11.38 -9.97
C HIS A 86 5.15 -10.72 -10.12
N SER A 87 4.25 -10.86 -9.18
CA SER A 87 2.93 -10.21 -9.24
C SER A 87 2.29 -10.05 -7.87
N THR A 88 1.28 -9.19 -7.79
CA THR A 88 0.45 -9.03 -6.61
C THR A 88 -0.28 -10.34 -6.25
N ASP A 89 -0.77 -11.07 -7.25
CA ASP A 89 -1.42 -12.36 -7.03
C ASP A 89 -0.46 -13.39 -6.45
N ALA A 90 0.79 -13.44 -6.93
CA ALA A 90 1.82 -14.29 -6.38
C ALA A 90 2.19 -13.89 -4.93
N MET A 91 2.20 -12.61 -4.62
CA MET A 91 2.42 -12.11 -3.26
C MET A 91 1.30 -12.56 -2.31
N ILE A 92 0.04 -12.34 -2.70
CA ILE A 92 -1.11 -12.75 -1.90
C ILE A 92 -1.14 -14.26 -1.70
N MET A 93 -0.92 -15.03 -2.77
CA MET A 93 -0.84 -16.49 -2.70
C MET A 93 0.30 -16.95 -1.79
N GLY A 94 1.46 -16.29 -1.85
CA GLY A 94 2.60 -16.56 -0.97
C GLY A 94 2.24 -16.40 0.51
N VAL A 95 1.54 -15.32 0.86
CA VAL A 95 1.05 -15.12 2.23
C VAL A 95 0.02 -16.19 2.62
N GLN A 96 -0.89 -16.53 1.70
CA GLN A 96 -1.90 -17.56 1.92
C GLN A 96 -1.28 -18.94 2.18
N CYS A 97 -0.20 -19.25 1.48
CA CYS A 97 0.55 -20.51 1.67
C CYS A 97 1.51 -20.48 2.88
N GLY A 98 1.57 -19.38 3.60
CA GLY A 98 2.46 -19.24 4.76
C GLY A 98 3.95 -19.10 4.40
N LEU A 99 4.26 -18.64 3.19
CA LEU A 99 5.63 -18.40 2.72
C LEU A 99 6.23 -17.08 3.23
N GLY A 100 5.40 -16.22 3.79
CA GLY A 100 5.83 -14.94 4.33
C GLY A 100 4.67 -14.02 4.65
N VAL A 101 5.00 -12.75 4.82
CA VAL A 101 4.07 -11.66 5.10
C VAL A 101 4.21 -10.57 4.04
N ALA A 102 3.24 -9.67 3.94
CA ALA A 102 3.28 -8.56 2.98
C ALA A 102 2.80 -7.25 3.60
N VAL A 103 3.44 -6.15 3.23
CA VAL A 103 2.96 -4.80 3.54
C VAL A 103 2.06 -4.34 2.40
N THR A 104 0.83 -3.99 2.72
CA THR A 104 -0.17 -3.49 1.78
C THR A 104 -0.94 -2.31 2.40
N ASP A 105 -1.92 -1.78 1.72
CA ASP A 105 -2.80 -0.75 2.25
C ASP A 105 -4.13 -1.32 2.75
N SER A 106 -4.85 -0.53 3.52
CA SER A 106 -6.13 -0.93 4.11
C SER A 106 -7.26 -1.17 3.10
N TRP A 107 -7.06 -0.85 1.84
CA TRP A 107 -8.03 -1.11 0.76
C TRP A 107 -7.78 -2.41 0.02
N SER A 108 -6.76 -3.16 0.40
CA SER A 108 -6.48 -4.46 -0.21
C SER A 108 -7.65 -5.42 -0.01
N ARG A 109 -8.14 -6.00 -1.11
CA ARG A 109 -9.20 -7.01 -1.08
C ARG A 109 -8.79 -8.28 -0.33
N ALA A 110 -7.50 -8.52 -0.17
CA ALA A 110 -6.99 -9.64 0.61
C ALA A 110 -7.43 -9.58 2.08
N LEU A 111 -7.69 -8.38 2.63
CA LEU A 111 -8.12 -8.21 4.02
C LEU A 111 -9.47 -8.84 4.32
N ASP A 112 -10.35 -8.94 3.32
CA ASP A 112 -11.69 -9.53 3.45
C ASP A 112 -11.69 -11.05 3.17
N THR A 113 -10.54 -11.62 2.85
CA THR A 113 -10.42 -13.04 2.50
C THR A 113 -10.25 -13.88 3.77
N PRO A 114 -11.05 -14.95 3.98
CA PRO A 114 -10.87 -15.85 5.12
C PRO A 114 -9.45 -16.44 5.20
N GLY A 115 -8.91 -16.53 6.40
CA GLY A 115 -7.56 -17.05 6.64
C GLY A 115 -6.47 -15.99 6.64
N PHE A 116 -6.78 -14.76 6.26
CA PHE A 116 -5.89 -13.62 6.43
C PHE A 116 -6.21 -12.82 7.71
N ALA A 117 -5.18 -12.24 8.26
CA ALA A 117 -5.29 -11.19 9.26
C ALA A 117 -4.30 -10.08 8.94
N TYR A 118 -4.46 -8.95 9.56
CA TYR A 118 -3.60 -7.80 9.33
C TYR A 118 -3.26 -7.08 10.63
N LEU A 119 -2.05 -6.54 10.66
CA LEU A 119 -1.54 -5.70 11.71
C LEU A 119 -1.49 -4.26 11.19
N PRO A 120 -2.21 -3.29 11.79
CA PRO A 120 -2.07 -1.88 11.43
C PRO A 120 -0.63 -1.39 11.67
N LEU A 121 -0.12 -0.59 10.73
CA LEU A 121 1.21 0.00 10.81
C LEU A 121 1.10 1.52 11.02
N GLU A 122 2.05 2.10 11.72
CA GLU A 122 2.19 3.57 11.86
C GLU A 122 2.76 4.20 10.58
N SER A 123 2.11 3.92 9.46
CA SER A 123 2.50 4.39 8.14
C SER A 123 1.27 4.55 7.28
N THR A 124 1.29 5.54 6.41
CA THR A 124 0.22 5.81 5.46
C THR A 124 0.72 5.78 4.03
N HIS A 125 -0.22 5.58 3.12
CA HIS A 125 -0.01 5.57 1.70
C HIS A 125 -0.80 6.74 1.09
N PRO A 126 -0.14 7.78 0.55
CA PRO A 126 -0.85 8.91 -0.03
C PRO A 126 -1.53 8.49 -1.34
N LEU A 127 -2.82 8.74 -1.40
CA LEU A 127 -3.64 8.55 -2.58
C LEU A 127 -3.90 9.90 -3.23
N SER A 128 -3.54 10.06 -4.49
CA SER A 128 -3.70 11.30 -5.22
C SER A 128 -4.50 11.13 -6.50
N LEU A 129 -5.29 12.14 -6.83
CA LEU A 129 -5.86 12.32 -8.15
C LEU A 129 -4.86 13.05 -9.03
N VAL A 130 -4.76 12.62 -10.27
CA VAL A 130 -3.83 13.16 -11.27
C VAL A 130 -4.58 13.49 -12.54
N TRP A 131 -4.32 14.66 -13.12
CA TRP A 131 -4.90 15.06 -14.40
C TRP A 131 -3.93 15.96 -15.18
N ARG A 132 -4.18 16.09 -16.48
CA ARG A 132 -3.37 16.96 -17.33
C ARG A 132 -3.69 18.43 -17.09
N ASN A 133 -2.69 19.28 -17.08
CA ASN A 133 -2.82 20.74 -16.89
C ASN A 133 -3.64 21.42 -18.02
N GLU A 134 -3.74 20.79 -19.18
CA GLU A 134 -4.51 21.29 -20.32
C GLU A 134 -6.03 21.25 -20.06
N HIS A 135 -6.48 20.40 -19.18
CA HIS A 135 -7.87 20.28 -18.79
C HIS A 135 -8.22 21.26 -17.65
N ARG A 136 -8.57 22.49 -18.00
CA ARG A 136 -9.07 23.49 -17.06
C ARG A 136 -10.57 23.32 -16.75
N ASP A 137 -11.09 22.13 -16.87
CA ASP A 137 -12.50 21.87 -16.65
C ASP A 137 -12.88 22.05 -15.16
N PRO A 138 -13.84 22.93 -14.82
CA PRO A 138 -14.37 23.06 -13.47
C PRO A 138 -14.93 21.76 -12.88
N ALA A 139 -15.37 20.82 -13.74
CA ALA A 139 -15.86 19.51 -13.33
C ALA A 139 -14.78 18.69 -12.58
N ILE A 140 -13.50 18.82 -12.95
CA ILE A 140 -12.40 18.12 -12.27
C ILE A 140 -12.28 18.61 -10.82
N ARG A 141 -12.36 19.89 -10.57
CA ARG A 141 -12.31 20.45 -9.21
C ARG A 141 -13.48 19.97 -8.35
N ARG A 142 -14.68 19.91 -8.94
CA ARG A 142 -15.87 19.36 -8.27
C ARG A 142 -15.68 17.90 -7.93
N PHE A 143 -15.17 17.11 -8.87
CA PHE A 143 -14.90 15.69 -8.67
C PHE A 143 -13.88 15.44 -7.53
N VAL A 144 -12.78 16.19 -7.49
CA VAL A 144 -11.78 16.14 -6.39
C VAL A 144 -12.44 16.44 -5.05
N THR A 145 -13.28 17.47 -4.98
CA THR A 145 -13.98 17.85 -3.74
C THR A 145 -14.95 16.77 -3.26
N ILE A 146 -15.72 16.19 -4.19
CA ILE A 146 -16.67 15.11 -3.89
C ILE A 146 -15.92 13.86 -3.42
N LEU A 147 -14.84 13.48 -4.10
CA LEU A 147 -14.06 12.31 -3.76
C LEU A 147 -13.41 12.43 -2.38
N LYS A 148 -12.84 13.60 -2.04
CA LYS A 148 -12.32 13.87 -0.70
C LYS A 148 -13.38 13.68 0.38
N LYS A 149 -14.57 14.20 0.17
CA LYS A 149 -15.69 14.04 1.12
C LYS A 149 -16.11 12.58 1.25
N THR A 150 -16.21 11.86 0.15
CA THR A 150 -16.61 10.45 0.12
C THR A 150 -15.60 9.57 0.86
N ILE A 151 -14.31 9.79 0.66
CA ILE A 151 -13.24 9.01 1.30
C ILE A 151 -13.16 9.32 2.81
N HIS A 152 -13.34 10.58 3.22
CA HIS A 152 -13.31 10.97 4.64
C HIS A 152 -14.51 10.46 5.44
N ASN A 153 -15.62 10.16 4.76
CA ASN A 153 -16.86 9.66 5.37
C ASN A 153 -17.00 8.12 5.28
N ALA A 154 -16.02 7.47 4.70
CA ALA A 154 -16.03 6.00 4.54
C ALA A 154 -15.28 5.28 5.72
#